data_0c14b928a0bb5a42cc0bd14962e3c07d
#
_entry.id   0c14b928a0bb5a42cc0bd14962e3c07d
#
_cell.length_a   1.000
_cell.length_b   1.000
_cell.length_c   1.000
_cell.angle_alpha   90.00
_cell.angle_beta   90.00
_cell.angle_gamma   90.00
#
_symmetry.space_group_name_H-M   'P 1'
#
loop_
_entity.id
_entity.type
_entity.pdbx_description
1 polymer ?
#
loop_
_entity_poly.entity_id
_entity_poly.type
_entity_poly.pdbx_seq_one_letter_code
_entity_poly.pdbx_strand_id
1 'polypeptide(L)'
;MAVIVELSAGSRTLPQLPDAFERLFVAEYARLVRIAARVLGDQAEAEDVAQEAFLSFYRSHPADAAYAPAWLHAAAAHSALNALRGRKRRAAREAADATERGTALMADPEHEAVAAEERALVREALGRIPARSAALLALRYSGLSYAEVAAAADVKADQVGTLLRRAEEALRKEVMRHGQ
;
A
#
# COMPACT_ATOMS: atom_id res chain seq x y z
N MET A 1 36.84 -21.83 45.75
CA MET A 1 35.74 -22.65 45.23
C MET A 1 34.87 -21.75 44.36
N ALA A 2 34.99 -21.85 43.04
CA ALA A 2 34.25 -21.06 42.07
C ALA A 2 33.01 -21.84 41.71
N VAL A 3 31.82 -21.25 41.94
CA VAL A 3 30.55 -21.78 41.50
C VAL A 3 30.33 -21.28 40.08
N ILE A 4 30.49 -22.17 39.11
CA ILE A 4 30.12 -21.95 37.71
C ILE A 4 28.60 -22.10 37.64
N VAL A 5 27.91 -20.98 37.48
CA VAL A 5 26.50 -20.98 37.13
C VAL A 5 26.41 -21.27 35.64
N GLU A 6 26.08 -22.50 35.27
CA GLU A 6 25.65 -22.85 33.90
C GLU A 6 24.34 -22.13 33.58
N LEU A 7 24.45 -21.04 32.87
CA LEU A 7 23.33 -20.45 32.14
C LEU A 7 23.01 -21.36 30.96
N SER A 8 22.14 -22.32 31.20
CA SER A 8 21.49 -23.10 30.14
C SER A 8 20.63 -22.16 29.30
N ALA A 9 21.26 -21.60 28.26
CA ALA A 9 20.55 -20.85 27.22
C ALA A 9 19.59 -21.79 26.50
N GLY A 10 18.36 -21.84 26.97
CA GLY A 10 17.27 -22.44 26.23
C GLY A 10 17.18 -21.74 24.89
N SER A 11 17.71 -22.35 23.84
CA SER A 11 17.47 -21.96 22.45
C SER A 11 15.96 -21.95 22.23
N ARG A 12 15.35 -20.77 22.33
CA ARG A 12 14.02 -20.57 21.77
C ARG A 12 14.18 -20.72 20.27
N THR A 13 13.94 -21.94 19.78
CA THR A 13 13.74 -22.18 18.37
C THR A 13 12.55 -21.33 17.97
N LEU A 14 12.80 -20.26 17.22
CA LEU A 14 11.72 -19.48 16.63
C LEU A 14 10.87 -20.45 15.83
N PRO A 15 9.52 -20.41 15.92
CA PRO A 15 8.68 -21.26 15.12
C PRO A 15 9.05 -21.05 13.66
N GLN A 16 9.52 -22.11 13.00
CA GLN A 16 9.82 -22.04 11.56
C GLN A 16 8.49 -21.79 10.84
N LEU A 17 8.50 -20.80 9.97
CA LEU A 17 7.38 -20.56 9.08
C LEU A 17 7.19 -21.76 8.16
N PRO A 18 5.96 -22.13 7.82
CA PRO A 18 5.73 -23.17 6.83
C PRO A 18 6.44 -22.83 5.50
N ASP A 19 7.12 -23.80 4.90
CA ASP A 19 7.85 -23.63 3.64
C ASP A 19 7.00 -22.97 2.54
N ALA A 20 5.71 -23.28 2.49
CA ALA A 20 4.78 -22.67 1.54
C ALA A 20 4.62 -21.17 1.78
N PHE A 21 4.59 -20.72 3.04
CA PHE A 21 4.48 -19.32 3.39
C PHE A 21 5.79 -18.56 3.08
N GLU A 22 6.94 -19.18 3.35
CA GLU A 22 8.24 -18.59 3.03
C GLU A 22 8.37 -18.37 1.51
N ARG A 23 8.03 -19.37 0.70
CA ARG A 23 8.02 -19.23 -0.77
C ARG A 23 7.07 -18.12 -1.23
N LEU A 24 5.88 -18.05 -0.67
CA LEU A 24 4.90 -16.99 -0.99
C LEU A 24 5.45 -15.62 -0.61
N PHE A 25 6.07 -15.49 0.56
CA PHE A 25 6.66 -14.25 1.04
C PHE A 25 7.77 -13.77 0.10
N VAL A 26 8.74 -14.64 -0.21
CA VAL A 26 9.85 -14.31 -1.12
C VAL A 26 9.34 -13.90 -2.51
N ALA A 27 8.32 -14.57 -3.02
CA ALA A 27 7.77 -14.29 -4.34
C ALA A 27 7.02 -12.96 -4.42
N GLU A 28 6.29 -12.59 -3.35
CA GLU A 28 5.30 -11.51 -3.43
C GLU A 28 5.65 -10.26 -2.62
N TYR A 29 6.59 -10.32 -1.64
CA TYR A 29 6.87 -9.19 -0.75
C TYR A 29 7.22 -7.90 -1.51
N ALA A 30 8.17 -7.99 -2.45
CA ALA A 30 8.58 -6.81 -3.23
C ALA A 30 7.45 -6.24 -4.10
N ARG A 31 6.49 -7.07 -4.52
CA ARG A 31 5.30 -6.63 -5.26
C ARG A 31 4.34 -5.87 -4.35
N LEU A 32 4.08 -6.39 -3.15
CA LEU A 32 3.22 -5.73 -2.18
C LEU A 32 3.77 -4.36 -1.79
N VAL A 33 5.05 -4.29 -1.46
CA VAL A 33 5.74 -3.01 -1.16
C VAL A 33 5.57 -2.03 -2.33
N ARG A 34 5.77 -2.49 -3.57
CA ARG A 34 5.63 -1.64 -4.76
C ARG A 34 4.19 -1.13 -4.95
N ILE A 35 3.17 -1.98 -4.71
CA ILE A 35 1.75 -1.58 -4.76
C ILE A 35 1.47 -0.49 -3.70
N ALA A 36 1.91 -0.71 -2.48
CA ALA A 36 1.69 0.22 -1.39
C ALA A 36 2.47 1.54 -1.59
N ALA A 37 3.75 1.47 -1.99
CA ALA A 37 4.59 2.64 -2.24
C ALA A 37 4.04 3.54 -3.36
N ARG A 38 3.44 2.94 -4.40
CA ARG A 38 2.79 3.70 -5.47
C ARG A 38 1.65 4.58 -4.96
N VAL A 39 0.92 4.11 -3.95
CA VAL A 39 -0.20 4.84 -3.33
C VAL A 39 0.29 5.83 -2.28
N LEU A 40 1.19 5.39 -1.41
CA LEU A 40 1.60 6.14 -0.22
C LEU A 40 2.69 7.17 -0.52
N GLY A 41 3.60 6.85 -1.45
CA GLY A 41 4.78 7.65 -1.75
C GLY A 41 5.81 7.63 -0.62
N ASP A 42 5.70 6.69 0.30
CA ASP A 42 6.58 6.48 1.44
C ASP A 42 6.96 5.01 1.51
N GLN A 43 8.26 4.73 1.54
CA GLN A 43 8.78 3.37 1.50
C GLN A 43 8.55 2.63 2.83
N ALA A 44 8.76 3.30 3.95
CA ALA A 44 8.60 2.70 5.27
C ALA A 44 7.13 2.32 5.54
N GLU A 45 6.20 3.23 5.26
CA GLU A 45 4.76 2.93 5.36
C GLU A 45 4.33 1.81 4.38
N ALA A 46 4.96 1.73 3.20
CA ALA A 46 4.66 0.68 2.23
C ALA A 46 5.12 -0.70 2.73
N GLU A 47 6.26 -0.77 3.38
CA GLU A 47 6.77 -1.99 4.02
C GLU A 47 5.87 -2.43 5.18
N ASP A 48 5.39 -1.49 6.00
CA ASP A 48 4.43 -1.77 7.08
C ASP A 48 3.12 -2.36 6.52
N VAL A 49 2.60 -1.78 5.45
CA VAL A 49 1.40 -2.30 4.75
C VAL A 49 1.64 -3.70 4.21
N ALA A 50 2.79 -3.96 3.60
CA ALA A 50 3.13 -5.28 3.09
C ALA A 50 3.24 -6.31 4.21
N GLN A 51 3.90 -5.98 5.32
CA GLN A 51 4.02 -6.86 6.49
C GLN A 51 2.66 -7.18 7.10
N GLU A 52 1.79 -6.17 7.29
CA GLU A 52 0.45 -6.38 7.86
C GLU A 52 -0.42 -7.24 6.93
N ALA A 53 -0.31 -7.06 5.60
CA ALA A 53 -1.02 -7.91 4.64
C ALA A 53 -0.60 -9.38 4.76
N PHE A 54 0.71 -9.66 4.88
CA PHE A 54 1.21 -11.02 5.10
C PHE A 54 0.79 -11.59 6.45
N LEU A 55 0.85 -10.80 7.52
CA LEU A 55 0.39 -11.24 8.85
C LEU A 55 -1.10 -11.58 8.85
N SER A 56 -1.91 -10.75 8.20
CA SER A 56 -3.34 -10.99 8.06
C SER A 56 -3.62 -12.26 7.26
N PHE A 57 -2.90 -12.46 6.16
CA PHE A 57 -3.01 -13.67 5.35
C PHE A 57 -2.62 -14.92 6.16
N TYR A 58 -1.49 -14.89 6.84
CA TYR A 58 -0.97 -16.00 7.62
C TYR A 58 -1.94 -16.46 8.71
N ARG A 59 -2.65 -15.52 9.34
CA ARG A 59 -3.62 -15.83 10.41
C ARG A 59 -4.92 -16.45 9.92
N SER A 60 -5.28 -16.25 8.67
CA SER A 60 -6.65 -16.50 8.20
C SER A 60 -6.74 -17.39 6.96
N HIS A 61 -5.62 -17.65 6.29
CA HIS A 61 -5.60 -18.36 5.01
C HIS A 61 -4.47 -19.40 4.95
N PRO A 62 -4.68 -20.51 4.23
CA PRO A 62 -3.61 -21.48 3.96
C PRO A 62 -2.59 -20.87 2.97
N ALA A 63 -1.30 -21.07 3.27
CA ALA A 63 -0.22 -20.44 2.50
C ALA A 63 -0.09 -20.97 1.06
N ASP A 64 -0.60 -22.14 0.78
CA ASP A 64 -0.60 -22.82 -0.52
C ASP A 64 -1.87 -22.55 -1.36
N ALA A 65 -2.76 -21.68 -0.86
CA ALA A 65 -3.96 -21.32 -1.61
C ALA A 65 -3.65 -20.69 -2.95
N ALA A 66 -4.26 -21.19 -4.02
CA ALA A 66 -4.04 -20.67 -5.38
C ALA A 66 -4.40 -19.17 -5.53
N TYR A 67 -5.30 -18.66 -4.67
CA TYR A 67 -5.69 -17.25 -4.65
C TYR A 67 -4.78 -16.36 -3.81
N ALA A 68 -3.76 -16.90 -3.13
CA ALA A 68 -2.92 -16.16 -2.19
C ALA A 68 -2.28 -14.90 -2.80
N PRO A 69 -1.65 -14.94 -3.99
CA PRO A 69 -1.10 -13.72 -4.59
C PRO A 69 -2.18 -12.65 -4.87
N ALA A 70 -3.32 -13.04 -5.42
CA ALA A 70 -4.40 -12.12 -5.75
C ALA A 70 -4.97 -11.46 -4.48
N TRP A 71 -5.18 -12.22 -3.43
CA TRP A 71 -5.63 -11.73 -2.14
C TRP A 71 -4.63 -10.72 -1.53
N LEU A 72 -3.34 -11.07 -1.53
CA LEU A 72 -2.28 -10.20 -1.01
C LEU A 72 -2.19 -8.88 -1.79
N HIS A 73 -2.27 -8.92 -3.12
CA HIS A 73 -2.27 -7.71 -3.96
C HIS A 73 -3.48 -6.82 -3.64
N ALA A 74 -4.67 -7.40 -3.51
CA ALA A 74 -5.88 -6.67 -3.13
C ALA A 74 -5.75 -6.06 -1.73
N ALA A 75 -5.26 -6.83 -0.75
CA ALA A 75 -5.06 -6.37 0.62
C ALA A 75 -4.08 -5.19 0.68
N ALA A 76 -2.93 -5.29 0.02
CA ALA A 76 -1.95 -4.20 -0.03
C ALA A 76 -2.52 -2.92 -0.67
N ALA A 77 -3.24 -3.04 -1.79
CA ALA A 77 -3.87 -1.89 -2.44
C ALA A 77 -4.92 -1.23 -1.54
N HIS A 78 -5.80 -2.01 -0.92
CA HIS A 78 -6.85 -1.50 -0.03
C HIS A 78 -6.28 -0.88 1.25
N SER A 79 -5.30 -1.52 1.89
CA SER A 79 -4.67 -1.00 3.10
C SER A 79 -3.92 0.29 2.83
N ALA A 80 -3.16 0.38 1.74
CA ALA A 80 -2.48 1.60 1.32
C ALA A 80 -3.47 2.75 1.05
N LEU A 81 -4.58 2.49 0.36
CA LEU A 81 -5.62 3.49 0.11
C LEU A 81 -6.32 3.94 1.38
N ASN A 82 -6.55 3.04 2.33
CA ASN A 82 -7.11 3.39 3.62
C ASN A 82 -6.15 4.25 4.46
N ALA A 83 -4.85 3.92 4.45
CA ALA A 83 -3.82 4.72 5.09
C ALA A 83 -3.72 6.12 4.48
N LEU A 84 -3.72 6.23 3.14
CA LEU A 84 -3.74 7.51 2.42
C LEU A 84 -4.94 8.39 2.82
N ARG A 85 -6.15 7.81 2.85
CA ARG A 85 -7.37 8.52 3.27
C ARG A 85 -7.35 8.88 4.75
N GLY A 86 -6.76 8.02 5.58
CA GLY A 86 -6.58 8.26 7.01
C GLY A 86 -5.65 9.45 7.29
N ARG A 87 -4.51 9.55 6.57
CA ARG A 87 -3.60 10.70 6.64
C ARG A 87 -4.33 12.01 6.33
N LYS A 88 -5.09 12.02 5.23
CA LYS A 88 -5.85 13.19 4.82
C LYS A 88 -6.84 13.66 5.87
N ARG A 89 -7.59 12.71 6.49
CA ARG A 89 -8.53 13.04 7.57
C ARG A 89 -7.83 13.57 8.82
N ARG A 90 -6.63 13.07 9.15
CA ARG A 90 -5.82 13.59 10.25
C ARG A 90 -5.32 15.00 9.94
N ALA A 91 -4.69 15.19 8.79
CA ALA A 91 -4.21 16.51 8.36
C ALA A 91 -5.32 17.57 8.31
N ALA A 92 -6.52 17.22 7.84
CA ALA A 92 -7.67 18.12 7.83
C ALA A 92 -8.14 18.50 9.24
N ARG A 93 -8.09 17.57 10.21
CA ARG A 93 -8.39 17.86 11.61
C ARG A 93 -7.33 18.73 12.26
N GLU A 94 -6.06 18.39 12.06
CA GLU A 94 -4.93 19.15 12.56
C GLU A 94 -4.90 20.58 11.99
N ALA A 95 -5.24 20.76 10.71
CA ALA A 95 -5.38 22.09 10.10
C ALA A 95 -6.56 22.89 10.68
N ALA A 96 -7.66 22.24 10.99
CA ALA A 96 -8.79 22.88 11.68
C ALA A 96 -8.43 23.31 13.11
N ASP A 97 -7.65 22.47 13.82
CA ASP A 97 -7.17 22.77 15.18
C ASP A 97 -6.00 23.78 15.16
N ALA A 98 -5.17 23.79 14.10
CA ALA A 98 -4.02 24.69 13.94
C ALA A 98 -4.39 26.10 13.48
N THR A 99 -5.63 26.36 13.11
CA THR A 99 -6.11 27.72 12.82
C THR A 99 -5.94 28.65 14.03
N GLU A 100 -5.63 28.10 15.22
CA GLU A 100 -5.22 28.86 16.40
C GLU A 100 -3.69 28.96 16.62
N ARG A 101 -2.84 28.23 15.86
CA ARG A 101 -1.37 28.25 16.03
C ARG A 101 -0.66 28.12 14.68
N GLY A 102 -0.27 29.28 14.14
CA GLY A 102 0.53 29.29 12.91
C GLY A 102 1.91 28.67 13.09
N THR A 103 2.26 27.75 12.21
CA THR A 103 3.65 27.59 11.70
C THR A 103 3.66 26.63 10.50
N ALA A 104 4.07 27.15 9.34
CA ALA A 104 4.42 26.34 8.17
C ALA A 104 5.92 26.11 8.16
N LEU A 105 6.36 24.87 7.91
CA LEU A 105 7.76 24.53 7.64
C LEU A 105 7.94 24.35 6.13
N MET A 106 8.86 25.13 5.57
CA MET A 106 9.29 25.08 4.19
C MET A 106 10.50 24.16 4.03
N ALA A 107 10.53 23.39 2.93
CA ALA A 107 11.73 22.71 2.45
C ALA A 107 11.85 22.87 0.93
N ASP A 108 13.03 23.25 0.45
CA ASP A 108 13.41 23.51 -0.92
C ASP A 108 14.39 22.42 -1.40
N PRO A 109 14.34 21.93 -2.65
CA PRO A 109 14.92 22.57 -3.84
C PRO A 109 14.08 22.39 -5.14
N GLU A 110 14.16 23.36 -6.04
CA GLU A 110 13.18 23.68 -7.08
C GLU A 110 12.76 22.58 -8.08
N HIS A 111 13.60 21.67 -8.50
CA HIS A 111 13.24 20.68 -9.54
C HIS A 111 12.67 19.38 -8.94
N GLU A 112 13.12 18.95 -7.76
CA GLU A 112 12.50 17.87 -7.01
C GLU A 112 11.16 18.29 -6.39
N ALA A 113 11.01 19.56 -6.07
CA ALA A 113 9.77 20.12 -5.52
C ALA A 113 8.60 20.02 -6.50
N VAL A 114 8.77 20.39 -7.77
CA VAL A 114 7.71 20.32 -8.79
C VAL A 114 7.25 18.88 -9.01
N ALA A 115 8.17 17.94 -9.16
CA ALA A 115 7.82 16.53 -9.29
C ALA A 115 7.21 15.93 -8.00
N ALA A 116 7.57 16.46 -6.84
CA ALA A 116 6.98 16.07 -5.56
C ALA A 116 5.56 16.62 -5.41
N GLU A 117 5.31 17.86 -5.84
CA GLU A 117 3.98 18.47 -5.87
C GLU A 117 3.04 17.76 -6.82
N GLU A 118 3.48 17.43 -8.04
CA GLU A 118 2.69 16.67 -9.00
C GLU A 118 2.31 15.28 -8.44
N ARG A 119 3.27 14.58 -7.82
CA ARG A 119 3.00 13.30 -7.17
C ARG A 119 2.05 13.46 -5.98
N ALA A 120 2.14 14.53 -5.22
CA ALA A 120 1.24 14.83 -4.12
C ALA A 120 -0.19 15.09 -4.63
N LEU A 121 -0.34 15.88 -5.70
CA LEU A 121 -1.61 16.16 -6.35
C LEU A 121 -2.28 14.88 -6.86
N VAL A 122 -1.53 14.01 -7.53
CA VAL A 122 -2.04 12.70 -8.00
C VAL A 122 -2.47 11.82 -6.83
N ARG A 123 -1.67 11.74 -5.75
CA ARG A 123 -2.06 10.98 -4.55
C ARG A 123 -3.30 11.55 -3.89
N GLU A 124 -3.41 12.86 -3.83
CA GLU A 124 -4.60 13.51 -3.30
C GLU A 124 -5.85 13.18 -4.11
N ALA A 125 -5.76 13.26 -5.43
CA ALA A 125 -6.83 12.89 -6.34
C ALA A 125 -7.19 11.38 -6.21
N LEU A 126 -6.18 10.52 -6.08
CA LEU A 126 -6.37 9.08 -5.88
C LEU A 126 -7.18 8.78 -4.61
N GLY A 127 -6.97 9.55 -3.55
CA GLY A 127 -7.72 9.43 -2.30
C GLY A 127 -9.20 9.82 -2.41
N ARG A 128 -9.57 10.63 -3.43
CA ARG A 128 -10.92 11.18 -3.63
C ARG A 128 -11.80 10.37 -4.58
N ILE A 129 -11.21 9.67 -5.54
CA ILE A 129 -11.97 8.83 -6.47
C ILE A 129 -12.53 7.58 -5.75
N PRO A 130 -13.53 6.89 -6.33
CA PRO A 130 -14.07 5.66 -5.75
C PRO A 130 -12.99 4.64 -5.41
N ALA A 131 -13.11 3.98 -4.26
CA ALA A 131 -12.10 3.05 -3.75
C ALA A 131 -11.72 1.96 -4.75
N ARG A 132 -12.72 1.40 -5.44
CA ARG A 132 -12.51 0.36 -6.47
C ARG A 132 -11.69 0.90 -7.65
N SER A 133 -11.97 2.12 -8.10
CA SER A 133 -11.20 2.76 -9.18
C SER A 133 -9.76 3.02 -8.76
N ALA A 134 -9.56 3.54 -7.54
CA ALA A 134 -8.23 3.77 -7.00
C ALA A 134 -7.42 2.47 -6.86
N ALA A 135 -8.05 1.38 -6.39
CA ALA A 135 -7.41 0.07 -6.27
C ALA A 135 -6.99 -0.49 -7.64
N LEU A 136 -7.85 -0.41 -8.66
CA LEU A 136 -7.54 -0.84 -10.03
C LEU A 136 -6.31 -0.10 -10.58
N LEU A 137 -6.24 1.23 -10.38
CA LEU A 137 -5.10 2.03 -10.81
C LEU A 137 -3.83 1.64 -10.03
N ALA A 138 -3.92 1.51 -8.69
CA ALA A 138 -2.79 1.11 -7.87
C ALA A 138 -2.19 -0.23 -8.32
N LEU A 139 -3.03 -1.23 -8.52
CA LEU A 139 -2.63 -2.56 -9.01
C LEU A 139 -1.98 -2.47 -10.40
N ARG A 140 -2.66 -1.85 -11.36
CA ARG A 140 -2.19 -1.78 -12.75
C ARG A 140 -0.86 -1.04 -12.88
N TYR A 141 -0.76 0.14 -12.26
CA TYR A 141 0.44 0.98 -12.34
C TYR A 141 1.59 0.49 -11.45
N SER A 142 1.37 -0.55 -10.64
CA SER A 142 2.44 -1.29 -9.95
C SER A 142 3.01 -2.44 -10.78
N GLY A 143 2.58 -2.58 -12.04
CA GLY A 143 3.11 -3.54 -12.99
C GLY A 143 2.36 -4.86 -13.08
N LEU A 144 1.17 -4.99 -12.47
CA LEU A 144 0.35 -6.19 -12.63
C LEU A 144 -0.23 -6.29 -14.04
N SER A 145 -0.25 -7.49 -14.58
CA SER A 145 -0.96 -7.82 -15.82
C SER A 145 -2.47 -7.69 -15.66
N TYR A 146 -3.22 -7.63 -16.76
CA TYR A 146 -4.69 -7.60 -16.73
C TYR A 146 -5.29 -8.81 -16.01
N ALA A 147 -4.68 -9.99 -16.18
CA ALA A 147 -5.13 -11.20 -15.49
C ALA A 147 -4.93 -11.10 -13.96
N GLU A 148 -3.78 -10.60 -13.53
CA GLU A 148 -3.49 -10.38 -12.10
C GLU A 148 -4.39 -9.28 -11.50
N VAL A 149 -4.62 -8.19 -12.24
CA VAL A 149 -5.57 -7.13 -11.81
C VAL A 149 -6.99 -7.69 -11.71
N ALA A 150 -7.42 -8.51 -12.68
CA ALA A 150 -8.72 -9.14 -12.67
C ALA A 150 -8.90 -10.03 -11.44
N ALA A 151 -7.92 -10.88 -11.16
CA ALA A 151 -7.92 -11.76 -9.99
C ALA A 151 -7.94 -10.98 -8.67
N ALA A 152 -7.10 -9.93 -8.54
CA ALA A 152 -7.03 -9.12 -7.32
C ALA A 152 -8.28 -8.24 -7.11
N ALA A 153 -8.90 -7.75 -8.17
CA ALA A 153 -10.09 -6.89 -8.10
C ALA A 153 -11.43 -7.65 -8.13
N ASP A 154 -11.37 -8.97 -8.24
CA ASP A 154 -12.54 -9.85 -8.40
C ASP A 154 -13.44 -9.39 -9.55
N VAL A 155 -12.86 -9.30 -10.75
CA VAL A 155 -13.56 -8.93 -11.99
C VAL A 155 -13.15 -9.85 -13.14
N LYS A 156 -13.91 -9.85 -14.22
CA LYS A 156 -13.53 -10.57 -15.44
C LYS A 156 -12.39 -9.86 -16.16
N ALA A 157 -11.47 -10.62 -16.73
CA ALA A 157 -10.29 -10.06 -17.42
C ALA A 157 -10.65 -9.14 -18.58
N ASP A 158 -11.73 -9.44 -19.31
CA ASP A 158 -12.26 -8.63 -20.41
C ASP A 158 -12.82 -7.27 -19.96
N GLN A 159 -13.22 -7.14 -18.69
CA GLN A 159 -13.73 -5.91 -18.12
C GLN A 159 -12.63 -4.95 -17.64
N VAL A 160 -11.41 -5.46 -17.38
CA VAL A 160 -10.32 -4.68 -16.77
C VAL A 160 -10.00 -3.42 -17.57
N GLY A 161 -9.87 -3.53 -18.90
CA GLY A 161 -9.57 -2.37 -19.75
C GLY A 161 -10.61 -1.26 -19.66
N THR A 162 -11.88 -1.62 -19.68
CA THR A 162 -12.99 -0.66 -19.56
C THR A 162 -13.02 -0.02 -18.16
N LEU A 163 -12.78 -0.80 -17.11
CA LEU A 163 -12.76 -0.31 -15.74
C LEU A 163 -11.57 0.63 -15.50
N LEU A 164 -10.40 0.29 -16.02
CA LEU A 164 -9.20 1.15 -15.95
C LEU A 164 -9.43 2.48 -16.64
N ARG A 165 -9.94 2.48 -17.88
CA ARG A 165 -10.25 3.73 -18.61
C ARG A 165 -11.19 4.65 -17.83
N ARG A 166 -12.24 4.09 -17.20
CA ARG A 166 -13.15 4.85 -16.33
C ARG A 166 -12.46 5.38 -15.08
N ALA A 167 -11.58 4.59 -14.49
CA ALA A 167 -10.81 4.98 -13.30
C ALA A 167 -9.81 6.10 -13.63
N GLU A 168 -9.13 6.02 -14.77
CA GLU A 168 -8.21 7.05 -15.28
C GLU A 168 -8.96 8.36 -15.58
N GLU A 169 -10.14 8.28 -16.16
CA GLU A 169 -10.98 9.46 -16.41
C GLU A 169 -11.43 10.12 -15.09
N ALA A 170 -11.83 9.32 -14.09
CA ALA A 170 -12.18 9.83 -12.77
C ALA A 170 -10.98 10.51 -12.08
N LEU A 171 -9.81 9.90 -12.16
CA LEU A 171 -8.57 10.48 -11.61
C LEU A 171 -8.22 11.79 -12.31
N ARG A 172 -8.25 11.83 -13.63
CA ARG A 172 -7.98 13.05 -14.41
C ARG A 172 -8.91 14.19 -14.03
N LYS A 173 -10.20 13.93 -13.87
CA LYS A 173 -11.19 14.95 -13.44
C LYS A 173 -10.85 15.50 -12.05
N GLU A 174 -10.42 14.67 -11.12
CA GLU A 174 -10.02 15.11 -9.79
C GLU A 174 -8.71 15.93 -9.80
N VAL A 175 -7.72 15.51 -10.58
CA VAL A 175 -6.46 16.26 -10.75
C VAL A 175 -6.74 17.65 -11.33
N MET A 176 -7.55 17.76 -12.40
CA MET A 176 -7.88 19.04 -13.01
C MET A 176 -8.69 19.98 -12.10
N ARG A 177 -9.51 19.43 -11.21
CA ARG A 177 -10.31 20.23 -10.24
C ARG A 177 -9.44 20.89 -9.18
N HIS A 178 -8.27 20.34 -8.87
CA HIS A 178 -7.42 20.79 -7.77
C HIS A 178 -6.09 21.38 -8.22
N GLY A 179 -5.78 21.35 -9.53
CA GLY A 179 -4.61 21.97 -10.13
C GLY A 179 -4.88 23.38 -10.68
N GLN A 180 -6.03 23.95 -10.37
CA GLN A 180 -6.39 25.35 -10.62
C GLN A 180 -6.44 26.11 -9.29
#